data_a1183ed01b373bf8a9b8bb6e552e42ff
#
_entry.id   a1183ed01b373bf8a9b8bb6e552e42ff
#
_cell.length_a   1.000
_cell.length_b   1.000
_cell.length_c   1.000
_cell.angle_alpha   90.00
_cell.angle_beta   90.00
_cell.angle_gamma   90.00
#
_symmetry.space_group_name_H-M   'P 1'
#
loop_
_entity.id
_entity.type
_entity.pdbx_description
1 polymer ?
#
loop_
_entity_poly.entity_id
_entity_poly.type
_entity_poly.pdbx_seq_one_letter_code
_entity_poly.pdbx_strand_id
1 'polypeptide(L)'
;TRIVFLSGFIALLLTTLFTFFLSSRITSPLRSMREAALELAKGNFETKVPYTQRDEIGELGSAFNRMGKQLKHHVEVINQEKEQLASILTSMTDAVITINKDFHVQVSNPQAEQLLTKWQAENNQLDDSELPNELRHLLEHVLDIEEELDEELEIRGEYFSVSISLLYSNEYVRGAVVVLRNMTEQHRLDKMRSDFIANVSHELRTPISMLQGYSEA
;
A
#
# COMPACT_ATOMS: atom_id res chain seq x y z
N THR A 1 -80.94 9.54 8.71
CA THR A 1 -79.84 10.38 9.28
C THR A 1 -78.95 9.56 10.24
N ARG A 2 -79.46 8.82 11.23
CA ARG A 2 -78.63 8.02 12.18
C ARG A 2 -77.78 6.92 11.51
N ILE A 3 -78.32 6.27 10.48
CA ILE A 3 -77.60 5.19 9.74
C ILE A 3 -76.39 5.77 8.98
N VAL A 4 -76.54 6.96 8.38
CA VAL A 4 -75.46 7.63 7.65
C VAL A 4 -74.32 8.05 8.59
N PHE A 5 -74.65 8.56 9.78
CA PHE A 5 -73.63 8.86 10.81
C PHE A 5 -72.92 7.62 11.31
N LEU A 6 -73.64 6.53 11.53
CA LEU A 6 -73.07 5.27 12.00
C LEU A 6 -72.16 4.64 10.93
N SER A 7 -72.58 4.64 9.65
CA SER A 7 -71.74 4.12 8.56
C SER A 7 -70.48 4.96 8.35
N GLY A 8 -70.60 6.29 8.47
CA GLY A 8 -69.42 7.17 8.42
C GLY A 8 -68.44 6.95 9.53
N PHE A 9 -68.93 6.78 10.75
CA PHE A 9 -68.07 6.46 11.91
C PHE A 9 -67.36 5.14 11.75
N ILE A 10 -68.06 4.09 11.32
CA ILE A 10 -67.48 2.76 11.07
C ILE A 10 -66.39 2.84 9.96
N ALA A 11 -66.70 3.53 8.85
CA ALA A 11 -65.75 3.72 7.77
C ALA A 11 -64.47 4.43 8.25
N LEU A 12 -64.60 5.48 9.04
CA LEU A 12 -63.48 6.24 9.60
C LEU A 12 -62.63 5.35 10.54
N LEU A 13 -63.31 4.58 11.39
CA LEU A 13 -62.61 3.67 12.31
C LEU A 13 -61.84 2.58 11.55
N LEU A 14 -62.44 1.97 10.52
CA LEU A 14 -61.80 0.94 9.69
C LEU A 14 -60.61 1.54 8.91
N THR A 15 -60.74 2.72 8.36
CA THR A 15 -59.66 3.40 7.64
C THR A 15 -58.49 3.72 8.56
N THR A 16 -58.79 4.19 9.77
CA THR A 16 -57.75 4.50 10.77
C THR A 16 -56.99 3.22 11.21
N LEU A 17 -57.73 2.13 11.49
CA LEU A 17 -57.12 0.83 11.84
C LEU A 17 -56.28 0.28 10.68
N PHE A 18 -56.77 0.35 9.45
CA PHE A 18 -56.05 -0.08 8.25
C PHE A 18 -54.80 0.72 8.04
N THR A 19 -54.85 2.06 8.15
CA THR A 19 -53.70 2.93 8.02
C THR A 19 -52.63 2.64 9.11
N PHE A 20 -53.06 2.45 10.35
CA PHE A 20 -52.18 2.06 11.45
C PHE A 20 -51.50 0.71 11.19
N PHE A 21 -52.27 -0.26 10.72
CA PHE A 21 -51.74 -1.58 10.36
C PHE A 21 -50.70 -1.49 9.24
N LEU A 22 -51.02 -0.76 8.17
CA LEU A 22 -50.10 -0.56 7.03
C LEU A 22 -48.82 0.18 7.46
N SER A 23 -48.97 1.22 8.27
CA SER A 23 -47.84 1.99 8.80
C SER A 23 -46.90 1.11 9.65
N SER A 24 -47.42 0.29 10.54
CA SER A 24 -46.62 -0.55 11.43
C SER A 24 -45.97 -1.74 10.70
N ARG A 25 -46.66 -2.29 9.69
CA ARG A 25 -46.22 -3.50 8.99
C ARG A 25 -45.29 -3.24 7.80
N ILE A 26 -45.40 -2.09 7.15
CA ILE A 26 -44.67 -1.80 5.94
C ILE A 26 -43.81 -0.55 6.10
N THR A 27 -44.42 0.60 6.46
CA THR A 27 -43.73 1.90 6.42
C THR A 27 -42.64 2.01 7.47
N SER A 28 -42.90 1.56 8.69
CA SER A 28 -41.92 1.62 9.80
C SER A 28 -40.66 0.76 9.53
N PRO A 29 -40.79 -0.53 9.12
CA PRO A 29 -39.60 -1.33 8.78
C PRO A 29 -38.79 -0.76 7.61
N LEU A 30 -39.45 -0.29 6.57
CA LEU A 30 -38.73 0.35 5.43
C LEU A 30 -37.99 1.61 5.85
N ARG A 31 -38.56 2.40 6.76
CA ARG A 31 -37.87 3.55 7.34
C ARG A 31 -36.62 3.15 8.12
N SER A 32 -36.73 2.11 8.96
CA SER A 32 -35.58 1.58 9.70
C SER A 32 -34.50 1.04 8.78
N MET A 33 -34.87 0.37 7.67
CA MET A 33 -33.91 -0.06 6.65
C MET A 33 -33.22 1.11 5.97
N ARG A 34 -33.96 2.17 5.64
CA ARG A 34 -33.38 3.40 5.05
C ARG A 34 -32.38 4.03 6.02
N GLU A 35 -32.73 4.17 7.30
CA GLU A 35 -31.84 4.74 8.33
C GLU A 35 -30.58 3.87 8.50
N ALA A 36 -30.75 2.55 8.57
CA ALA A 36 -29.62 1.64 8.64
C ALA A 36 -28.73 1.69 7.40
N ALA A 37 -29.31 1.84 6.19
CA ALA A 37 -28.54 2.00 4.96
C ALA A 37 -27.72 3.29 4.95
N LEU A 38 -28.26 4.38 5.47
CA LEU A 38 -27.53 5.65 5.60
C LEU A 38 -26.36 5.56 6.60
N GLU A 39 -26.55 4.84 7.69
CA GLU A 39 -25.48 4.57 8.66
C GLU A 39 -24.39 3.66 8.06
N LEU A 40 -24.79 2.62 7.33
CA LEU A 40 -23.88 1.74 6.62
C LEU A 40 -23.02 2.53 5.60
N ALA A 41 -23.64 3.46 4.87
CA ALA A 41 -22.93 4.34 3.93
C ALA A 41 -21.92 5.28 4.59
N LYS A 42 -22.10 5.62 5.88
CA LYS A 42 -21.14 6.37 6.68
C LYS A 42 -20.02 5.51 7.29
N GLY A 43 -20.04 4.18 7.03
CA GLY A 43 -19.07 3.24 7.60
C GLY A 43 -19.47 2.62 8.93
N ASN A 44 -20.69 2.87 9.41
CA ASN A 44 -21.19 2.23 10.63
C ASN A 44 -21.81 0.87 10.29
N PHE A 45 -20.98 -0.17 10.22
CA PHE A 45 -21.37 -1.53 9.85
C PHE A 45 -22.03 -2.33 10.99
N GLU A 46 -22.09 -1.81 12.21
CA GLU A 46 -22.73 -2.47 13.35
C GLU A 46 -24.25 -2.28 13.37
N THR A 47 -24.77 -1.34 12.58
CA THR A 47 -26.19 -1.04 12.52
C THR A 47 -26.97 -2.23 11.95
N LYS A 48 -27.98 -2.69 12.68
CA LYS A 48 -28.85 -3.79 12.28
C LYS A 48 -30.29 -3.33 12.16
N VAL A 49 -30.97 -3.83 11.15
CA VAL A 49 -32.41 -3.67 11.00
C VAL A 49 -33.12 -4.73 11.86
N PRO A 50 -33.99 -4.31 12.79
CA PRO A 50 -34.82 -5.27 13.53
C PRO A 50 -35.83 -5.92 12.57
N TYR A 51 -35.78 -7.22 12.42
CA TYR A 51 -36.78 -7.98 11.66
C TYR A 51 -37.46 -9.00 12.57
N THR A 52 -38.75 -8.79 12.82
CA THR A 52 -39.56 -9.66 13.68
C THR A 52 -40.64 -10.39 12.87
N GLN A 53 -40.79 -10.00 11.61
CA GLN A 53 -41.85 -10.46 10.72
C GLN A 53 -41.38 -11.68 9.91
N ARG A 54 -42.33 -12.60 9.65
CA ARG A 54 -42.09 -13.79 8.81
C ARG A 54 -42.75 -13.62 7.44
N ASP A 55 -42.53 -12.44 6.85
CA ASP A 55 -43.00 -12.04 5.54
C ASP A 55 -41.87 -11.52 4.68
N GLU A 56 -42.11 -11.02 3.49
CA GLU A 56 -41.15 -10.50 2.53
C GLU A 56 -40.33 -9.36 3.12
N ILE A 57 -40.91 -8.56 4.02
CA ILE A 57 -40.22 -7.45 4.71
C ILE A 57 -39.20 -8.02 5.72
N GLY A 58 -39.55 -9.06 6.43
CA GLY A 58 -38.60 -9.76 7.33
C GLY A 58 -37.47 -10.44 6.59
N GLU A 59 -37.74 -11.04 5.42
CA GLU A 59 -36.73 -11.62 4.56
C GLU A 59 -35.76 -10.55 4.03
N LEU A 60 -36.30 -9.41 3.59
CA LEU A 60 -35.52 -8.26 3.15
C LEU A 60 -34.61 -7.72 4.28
N GLY A 61 -35.13 -7.58 5.50
CA GLY A 61 -34.35 -7.17 6.67
C GLY A 61 -33.22 -8.14 7.01
N SER A 62 -33.49 -9.44 6.89
CA SER A 62 -32.46 -10.47 7.06
C SER A 62 -31.38 -10.40 5.99
N ALA A 63 -31.76 -10.23 4.71
CA ALA A 63 -30.84 -10.08 3.60
C ALA A 63 -29.98 -8.81 3.77
N PHE A 64 -30.59 -7.69 4.19
CA PHE A 64 -29.89 -6.45 4.51
C PHE A 64 -28.80 -6.65 5.59
N ASN A 65 -29.17 -7.29 6.70
CA ASN A 65 -28.21 -7.56 7.79
C ASN A 65 -27.07 -8.49 7.36
N ARG A 66 -27.34 -9.48 6.48
CA ARG A 66 -26.28 -10.33 5.89
C ARG A 66 -25.33 -9.50 5.02
N MET A 67 -25.89 -8.62 4.19
CA MET A 67 -25.08 -7.71 3.34
C MET A 67 -24.20 -6.79 4.20
N GLY A 68 -24.75 -6.18 5.25
CA GLY A 68 -23.97 -5.36 6.17
C GLY A 68 -22.82 -6.11 6.83
N LYS A 69 -23.06 -7.36 7.25
CA LYS A 69 -22.02 -8.23 7.82
C LYS A 69 -20.93 -8.58 6.80
N GLN A 70 -21.31 -8.88 5.55
CA GLN A 70 -20.35 -9.19 4.49
C GLN A 70 -19.50 -7.95 4.15
N LEU A 71 -20.12 -6.78 4.04
CA LEU A 71 -19.41 -5.54 3.76
C LEU A 71 -18.41 -5.21 4.88
N LYS A 72 -18.82 -5.33 6.15
CA LYS A 72 -17.90 -5.21 7.30
C LYS A 72 -16.69 -6.12 7.16
N HIS A 73 -16.94 -7.40 6.89
CA HIS A 73 -15.88 -8.39 6.73
C HIS A 73 -14.92 -8.03 5.58
N HIS A 74 -15.44 -7.60 4.42
CA HIS A 74 -14.57 -7.17 3.30
C HIS A 74 -13.71 -5.96 3.65
N VAL A 75 -14.28 -4.96 4.35
CA VAL A 75 -13.51 -3.78 4.80
C VAL A 75 -12.43 -4.19 5.81
N GLU A 76 -12.74 -5.08 6.75
CA GLU A 76 -11.77 -5.62 7.71
C GLU A 76 -10.63 -6.36 7.02
N VAL A 77 -10.93 -7.22 6.02
CA VAL A 77 -9.92 -7.95 5.24
C VAL A 77 -9.02 -6.97 4.48
N ILE A 78 -9.62 -6.01 3.76
CA ILE A 78 -8.85 -5.00 3.02
C ILE A 78 -7.92 -4.19 3.95
N ASN A 79 -8.41 -3.81 5.13
CA ASN A 79 -7.59 -3.09 6.11
C ASN A 79 -6.44 -3.97 6.64
N GLN A 80 -6.69 -5.25 6.93
CA GLN A 80 -5.65 -6.19 7.34
C GLN A 80 -4.59 -6.38 6.25
N GLU A 81 -5.00 -6.56 4.99
CA GLU A 81 -4.06 -6.66 3.86
C GLU A 81 -3.22 -5.38 3.71
N LYS A 82 -3.86 -4.21 3.84
CA LYS A 82 -3.16 -2.92 3.80
C LYS A 82 -2.13 -2.79 4.94
N GLU A 83 -2.51 -3.15 6.17
CA GLU A 83 -1.61 -3.12 7.34
C GLU A 83 -0.47 -4.13 7.17
N GLN A 84 -0.74 -5.30 6.62
CA GLN A 84 0.28 -6.30 6.33
C GLN A 84 1.29 -5.78 5.30
N LEU A 85 0.83 -5.19 4.19
CA LEU A 85 1.71 -4.59 3.19
C LEU A 85 2.54 -3.44 3.78
N ALA A 86 1.94 -2.57 4.58
CA ALA A 86 2.65 -1.50 5.27
C ALA A 86 3.73 -2.06 6.22
N SER A 87 3.41 -3.13 6.97
CA SER A 87 4.36 -3.79 7.86
C SER A 87 5.52 -4.41 7.09
N ILE A 88 5.27 -5.03 5.95
CA ILE A 88 6.33 -5.59 5.09
C ILE A 88 7.26 -4.46 4.63
N LEU A 89 6.73 -3.38 4.08
CA LEU A 89 7.52 -2.22 3.62
C LEU A 89 8.34 -1.60 4.76
N THR A 90 7.76 -1.51 5.97
CA THR A 90 8.45 -0.96 7.15
C THR A 90 9.57 -1.88 7.65
N SER A 91 9.42 -3.19 7.52
CA SER A 91 10.41 -4.18 7.98
C SER A 91 11.54 -4.44 6.98
N MET A 92 11.42 -3.95 5.74
CA MET A 92 12.48 -4.09 4.74
C MET A 92 13.71 -3.29 5.13
N THR A 93 14.89 -3.87 4.93
CA THR A 93 16.19 -3.21 5.16
C THR A 93 16.61 -2.36 3.97
N ASP A 94 16.13 -2.68 2.78
CA ASP A 94 16.38 -1.93 1.56
C ASP A 94 15.45 -0.72 1.47
N ALA A 95 15.93 0.38 0.91
CA ALA A 95 15.09 1.55 0.65
C ALA A 95 14.20 1.28 -0.58
N VAL A 96 12.89 1.50 -0.43
CA VAL A 96 11.91 1.33 -1.49
C VAL A 96 11.19 2.66 -1.74
N ILE A 97 11.22 3.10 -2.99
CA ILE A 97 10.61 4.36 -3.43
C ILE A 97 9.73 4.05 -4.64
N THR A 98 8.52 4.57 -4.67
CA THR A 98 7.72 4.62 -5.90
C THR A 98 7.65 6.04 -6.41
N ILE A 99 7.84 6.20 -7.71
CA ILE A 99 7.79 7.49 -8.39
C ILE A 99 6.74 7.48 -9.50
N ASN A 100 6.19 8.66 -9.81
CA ASN A 100 5.40 8.87 -11.01
C ASN A 100 6.28 9.22 -12.22
N LYS A 101 5.66 9.45 -13.39
CA LYS A 101 6.37 9.87 -14.62
C LYS A 101 7.07 11.23 -14.51
N ASP A 102 6.64 12.06 -13.58
CA ASP A 102 7.21 13.39 -13.32
C ASP A 102 8.33 13.36 -12.26
N PHE A 103 8.81 12.16 -11.91
CA PHE A 103 9.86 11.91 -10.89
C PHE A 103 9.51 12.35 -9.47
N HIS A 104 8.21 12.57 -9.16
CA HIS A 104 7.77 12.83 -7.79
C HIS A 104 7.60 11.53 -7.02
N VAL A 105 8.14 11.50 -5.81
CA VAL A 105 7.97 10.38 -4.87
C VAL A 105 6.51 10.26 -4.46
N GLN A 106 5.93 9.09 -4.67
CA GLN A 106 4.54 8.77 -4.31
C GLN A 106 4.45 7.99 -2.99
N VAL A 107 5.34 7.01 -2.83
CA VAL A 107 5.41 6.17 -1.63
C VAL A 107 6.89 5.91 -1.34
N SER A 108 7.26 5.96 -0.07
CA SER A 108 8.58 5.59 0.44
C SER A 108 8.42 4.74 1.71
N ASN A 109 9.36 3.84 1.95
CA ASN A 109 9.47 3.16 3.23
C ASN A 109 10.39 3.95 4.19
N PRO A 110 10.47 3.62 5.49
CA PRO A 110 11.29 4.37 6.45
C PRO A 110 12.78 4.44 6.09
N GLN A 111 13.33 3.41 5.45
CA GLN A 111 14.72 3.39 4.98
C GLN A 111 14.94 4.39 3.84
N ALA A 112 13.99 4.44 2.90
CA ALA A 112 14.02 5.43 1.82
C ALA A 112 13.87 6.87 2.35
N GLU A 113 13.00 7.11 3.32
CA GLU A 113 12.85 8.43 3.95
C GLU A 113 14.13 8.92 4.61
N GLN A 114 14.84 8.01 5.33
CA GLN A 114 16.13 8.35 5.92
C GLN A 114 17.18 8.67 4.84
N LEU A 115 17.20 7.91 3.77
CA LEU A 115 18.12 8.11 2.65
C LEU A 115 17.84 9.42 1.92
N LEU A 116 16.59 9.70 1.58
CA LEU A 116 16.14 10.94 0.95
C LEU A 116 16.49 12.16 1.83
N THR A 117 16.20 12.08 3.13
CA THR A 117 16.54 13.15 4.08
C THR A 117 18.05 13.41 4.12
N LYS A 118 18.86 12.35 4.12
CA LYS A 118 20.31 12.46 4.07
C LYS A 118 20.76 13.15 2.78
N TRP A 119 20.25 12.73 1.63
CA TRP A 119 20.57 13.32 0.33
C TRP A 119 20.14 14.78 0.20
N GLN A 120 18.98 15.16 0.77
CA GLN A 120 18.52 16.55 0.81
C GLN A 120 19.40 17.42 1.69
N ALA A 121 19.80 16.93 2.88
CA ALA A 121 20.67 17.68 3.79
C ALA A 121 22.05 17.97 3.21
N GLU A 122 22.58 17.10 2.35
CA GLU A 122 23.86 17.25 1.66
C GLU A 122 23.77 18.11 0.38
N ASN A 123 22.54 18.36 -0.11
CA ASN A 123 22.31 19.13 -1.32
C ASN A 123 22.17 20.62 -0.97
N ASN A 124 23.29 21.33 -0.96
CA ASN A 124 23.33 22.79 -0.74
C ASN A 124 22.88 23.62 -1.97
N GLN A 125 22.39 22.97 -3.04
CA GLN A 125 21.89 23.61 -4.25
C GLN A 125 20.35 23.50 -4.27
N LEU A 126 19.73 24.64 -4.54
CA LEU A 126 18.29 24.90 -4.71
C LEU A 126 17.66 24.14 -5.89
N ASP A 127 17.90 22.86 -6.02
CA ASP A 127 17.17 22.03 -6.98
C ASP A 127 16.03 21.32 -6.25
N ASP A 128 14.81 21.57 -6.70
CA ASP A 128 13.55 21.02 -6.16
C ASP A 128 13.44 19.48 -6.36
N SER A 129 14.49 18.83 -6.89
CA SER A 129 14.49 17.38 -7.12
C SER A 129 14.76 16.62 -5.81
N GLU A 130 13.82 15.80 -5.43
CA GLU A 130 13.91 14.91 -4.26
C GLU A 130 14.98 13.81 -4.43
N LEU A 131 15.45 13.56 -5.68
CA LEU A 131 16.34 12.46 -6.06
C LEU A 131 17.70 12.96 -6.54
N PRO A 132 18.81 12.23 -6.27
CA PRO A 132 20.14 12.50 -6.85
C PRO A 132 20.12 12.43 -8.38
N ASN A 133 20.98 13.23 -9.03
CA ASN A 133 21.04 13.28 -10.50
C ASN A 133 21.39 11.92 -11.13
N GLU A 134 22.27 11.17 -10.48
CA GLU A 134 22.69 9.84 -10.93
C GLU A 134 21.49 8.88 -11.01
N LEU A 135 20.64 8.86 -9.98
CA LEU A 135 19.44 8.05 -9.94
C LEU A 135 18.38 8.57 -10.92
N ARG A 136 18.26 9.88 -11.08
CA ARG A 136 17.34 10.50 -12.01
C ARG A 136 17.63 10.12 -13.46
N HIS A 137 18.88 10.20 -13.89
CA HIS A 137 19.28 9.79 -15.25
C HIS A 137 18.96 8.32 -15.53
N LEU A 138 19.17 7.46 -14.54
CA LEU A 138 18.86 6.05 -14.65
C LEU A 138 17.35 5.83 -14.81
N LEU A 139 16.54 6.55 -14.05
CA LEU A 139 15.08 6.52 -14.12
C LEU A 139 14.54 7.05 -15.45
N GLU A 140 15.11 8.14 -15.97
CA GLU A 140 14.77 8.69 -17.28
C GLU A 140 14.99 7.63 -18.37
N HIS A 141 16.14 6.96 -18.33
CA HIS A 141 16.45 5.89 -19.28
C HIS A 141 15.46 4.71 -19.21
N VAL A 142 15.18 4.23 -18.00
CA VAL A 142 14.23 3.10 -17.77
C VAL A 142 12.80 3.45 -18.23
N LEU A 143 12.35 4.67 -17.96
CA LEU A 143 11.01 5.10 -18.37
C LEU A 143 10.90 5.33 -19.89
N ASP A 144 11.98 5.70 -20.56
CA ASP A 144 12.00 5.93 -22.01
C ASP A 144 12.04 4.62 -22.81
N ILE A 145 12.82 3.63 -22.35
CA ILE A 145 12.92 2.33 -23.04
C ILE A 145 11.86 1.33 -22.57
N GLU A 146 11.17 1.63 -21.47
CA GLU A 146 10.17 0.75 -20.82
C GLU A 146 10.72 -0.65 -20.49
N GLU A 147 12.00 -0.74 -20.08
CA GLU A 147 12.64 -1.98 -19.63
C GLU A 147 13.07 -1.87 -18.17
N GLU A 148 12.96 -2.98 -17.42
CA GLU A 148 13.44 -3.08 -16.05
C GLU A 148 14.96 -3.09 -16.00
N LEU A 149 15.56 -2.54 -14.95
CA LEU A 149 17.01 -2.40 -14.83
C LEU A 149 17.48 -2.79 -13.43
N ASP A 150 18.57 -3.55 -13.39
CA ASP A 150 19.34 -3.83 -12.19
C ASP A 150 20.79 -3.37 -12.42
N GLU A 151 21.26 -2.40 -11.64
CA GLU A 151 22.61 -1.83 -11.81
C GLU A 151 23.22 -1.46 -10.45
N GLU A 152 24.54 -1.48 -10.36
CA GLU A 152 25.28 -0.93 -9.23
C GLU A 152 25.66 0.52 -9.52
N LEU A 153 25.34 1.41 -8.60
CA LEU A 153 25.52 2.84 -8.73
C LEU A 153 26.25 3.41 -7.51
N GLU A 154 27.25 4.23 -7.75
CA GLU A 154 27.88 5.04 -6.70
C GLU A 154 27.14 6.37 -6.59
N ILE A 155 26.49 6.59 -5.46
CA ILE A 155 25.77 7.82 -5.14
C ILE A 155 26.47 8.46 -3.95
N ARG A 156 27.11 9.62 -4.16
CA ARG A 156 27.77 10.40 -3.10
C ARG A 156 28.78 9.60 -2.26
N GLY A 157 29.54 8.71 -2.90
CA GLY A 157 30.58 7.90 -2.23
C GLY A 157 30.04 6.67 -1.48
N GLU A 158 28.77 6.38 -1.60
CA GLU A 158 28.17 5.13 -1.14
C GLU A 158 27.75 4.28 -2.34
N TYR A 159 27.93 2.96 -2.23
CA TYR A 159 27.59 2.01 -3.29
C TYR A 159 26.19 1.44 -3.06
N PHE A 160 25.35 1.51 -4.07
CA PHE A 160 23.99 0.98 -4.05
C PHE A 160 23.79 0.00 -5.19
N SER A 161 23.17 -1.14 -4.89
CA SER A 161 22.50 -1.96 -5.90
C SER A 161 21.11 -1.37 -6.09
N VAL A 162 20.81 -0.92 -7.32
CA VAL A 162 19.58 -0.24 -7.70
C VAL A 162 18.80 -1.13 -8.63
N SER A 163 17.60 -1.55 -8.20
CA SER A 163 16.64 -2.29 -9.02
C SER A 163 15.46 -1.37 -9.34
N ILE A 164 15.14 -1.23 -10.62
CA ILE A 164 14.04 -0.40 -11.11
C ILE A 164 13.07 -1.27 -11.88
N SER A 165 11.82 -1.33 -11.40
CA SER A 165 10.71 -2.03 -12.05
C SER A 165 9.59 -1.06 -12.40
N LEU A 166 8.97 -1.28 -13.57
CA LEU A 166 7.92 -0.39 -14.07
C LEU A 166 6.57 -0.66 -13.41
N LEU A 167 5.87 0.40 -13.07
CA LEU A 167 4.50 0.36 -12.57
C LEU A 167 3.51 0.61 -13.70
N TYR A 168 2.65 -0.37 -13.95
CA TYR A 168 1.60 -0.30 -14.97
C TYR A 168 0.22 0.00 -14.37
N SER A 169 -0.58 0.74 -15.12
CA SER A 169 -2.01 0.90 -14.89
C SER A 169 -2.73 0.84 -16.24
N ASN A 170 -3.60 -0.18 -16.43
CA ASN A 170 -4.33 -0.39 -17.69
C ASN A 170 -3.40 -0.40 -18.94
N GLU A 171 -2.31 -1.17 -18.89
CA GLU A 171 -1.30 -1.32 -19.97
C GLU A 171 -0.40 -0.09 -20.21
N TYR A 172 -0.58 0.99 -19.49
CA TYR A 172 0.29 2.17 -19.58
C TYR A 172 1.24 2.24 -18.39
N VAL A 173 2.50 2.58 -18.64
CA VAL A 173 3.47 2.88 -17.58
C VAL A 173 2.97 4.10 -16.80
N ARG A 174 2.82 3.96 -15.50
CA ARG A 174 2.39 5.02 -14.58
C ARG A 174 3.56 5.65 -13.83
N GLY A 175 4.66 4.92 -13.71
CA GLY A 175 5.84 5.29 -12.96
C GLY A 175 6.74 4.09 -12.76
N ALA A 176 7.58 4.13 -11.74
CA ALA A 176 8.49 3.05 -11.40
C ALA A 176 8.58 2.80 -9.89
N VAL A 177 8.95 1.57 -9.54
CA VAL A 177 9.42 1.21 -8.19
C VAL A 177 10.94 1.15 -8.25
N VAL A 178 11.59 1.80 -7.32
CA VAL A 178 13.04 1.78 -7.13
C VAL A 178 13.36 1.12 -5.81
N VAL A 179 14.18 0.10 -5.85
CA VAL A 179 14.73 -0.56 -4.66
C VAL A 179 16.22 -0.25 -4.59
N LEU A 180 16.66 0.30 -3.47
CA LEU A 180 18.05 0.69 -3.23
C LEU A 180 18.58 -0.12 -2.05
N ARG A 181 19.55 -0.99 -2.34
CA ARG A 181 20.30 -1.73 -1.33
C ARG A 181 21.67 -1.13 -1.13
N ASN A 182 21.99 -0.68 0.07
CA ASN A 182 23.31 -0.17 0.39
C ASN A 182 24.34 -1.32 0.44
N MET A 183 25.31 -1.30 -0.47
CA MET A 183 26.37 -2.28 -0.63
C MET A 183 27.75 -1.75 -0.18
N THR A 184 27.79 -0.55 0.42
CA THR A 184 29.05 0.13 0.77
C THR A 184 29.94 -0.72 1.68
N GLU A 185 29.35 -1.33 2.71
CA GLU A 185 30.13 -2.18 3.64
C GLU A 185 30.60 -3.48 2.96
N GLN A 186 29.79 -4.05 2.07
CA GLN A 186 30.15 -5.20 1.25
C GLN A 186 31.36 -4.88 0.36
N HIS A 187 31.31 -3.78 -0.38
CA HIS A 187 32.41 -3.30 -1.22
C HIS A 187 33.67 -3.04 -0.40
N ARG A 188 33.55 -2.47 0.80
CA ARG A 188 34.66 -2.22 1.70
C ARG A 188 35.33 -3.51 2.15
N LEU A 189 34.54 -4.51 2.51
CA LEU A 189 35.03 -5.84 2.92
C LEU A 189 35.74 -6.54 1.77
N ASP A 190 35.16 -6.53 0.58
CA ASP A 190 35.75 -7.15 -0.61
C ASP A 190 37.07 -6.50 -1.01
N LYS A 191 37.15 -5.17 -0.91
CA LYS A 191 38.39 -4.42 -1.13
C LYS A 191 39.46 -4.81 -0.10
N MET A 192 39.12 -4.81 1.19
CA MET A 192 40.07 -5.21 2.23
C MET A 192 40.57 -6.65 2.02
N ARG A 193 39.69 -7.57 1.61
CA ARG A 193 40.04 -8.96 1.29
C ARG A 193 40.99 -9.02 0.09
N SER A 194 40.74 -8.25 -0.95
CA SER A 194 41.59 -8.17 -2.13
C SER A 194 42.98 -7.60 -1.79
N ASP A 195 43.01 -6.51 -1.04
CA ASP A 195 44.27 -5.87 -0.60
C ASP A 195 45.09 -6.80 0.31
N PHE A 196 44.40 -7.53 1.21
CA PHE A 196 45.04 -8.52 2.04
C PHE A 196 45.70 -9.63 1.22
N ILE A 197 44.97 -10.21 0.24
CA ILE A 197 45.50 -11.28 -0.63
C ILE A 197 46.68 -10.74 -1.45
N ALA A 198 46.59 -9.54 -1.97
CA ALA A 198 47.68 -8.90 -2.75
C ALA A 198 48.93 -8.72 -1.86
N ASN A 199 48.77 -8.18 -0.65
CA ASN A 199 49.87 -7.97 0.29
C ASN A 199 50.52 -9.29 0.71
N VAL A 200 49.74 -10.30 1.10
CA VAL A 200 50.25 -11.62 1.45
C VAL A 200 50.99 -12.25 0.28
N SER A 201 50.48 -12.13 -0.93
CA SER A 201 51.16 -12.65 -2.13
C SER A 201 52.51 -11.97 -2.38
N HIS A 202 52.60 -10.64 -2.17
CA HIS A 202 53.82 -9.90 -2.25
C HIS A 202 54.84 -10.30 -1.15
N GLU A 203 54.39 -10.41 0.09
CA GLU A 203 55.21 -10.78 1.24
C GLU A 203 55.75 -12.24 1.15
N LEU A 204 54.99 -13.14 0.54
CA LEU A 204 55.39 -14.53 0.32
C LEU A 204 56.33 -14.70 -0.88
N ARG A 205 56.21 -13.87 -1.91
CA ARG A 205 57.05 -13.96 -3.12
C ARG A 205 58.53 -13.76 -2.80
N THR A 206 58.88 -12.81 -1.93
CA THR A 206 60.25 -12.47 -1.56
C THR A 206 60.99 -13.65 -0.91
N PRO A 207 60.45 -14.31 0.19
CA PRO A 207 61.13 -15.44 0.78
C PRO A 207 61.20 -16.66 -0.13
N ILE A 208 60.14 -16.90 -0.94
CA ILE A 208 60.10 -18.01 -1.92
C ILE A 208 61.19 -17.83 -2.96
N SER A 209 61.37 -16.63 -3.52
CA SER A 209 62.44 -16.32 -4.48
C SER A 209 63.82 -16.48 -3.85
N MET A 210 64.01 -16.06 -2.60
CA MET A 210 65.26 -16.33 -1.87
C MET A 210 65.57 -17.80 -1.69
N LEU A 211 64.55 -18.60 -1.31
CA LEU A 211 64.72 -20.06 -1.14
C LEU A 211 65.04 -20.75 -2.47
N GLN A 212 64.44 -20.33 -3.59
CA GLN A 212 64.75 -20.87 -4.91
C GLN A 212 66.19 -20.54 -5.32
N GLY A 213 66.63 -19.29 -5.09
CA GLY A 213 68.02 -18.91 -5.38
C GLY A 213 69.08 -19.66 -4.54
N TYR A 214 68.76 -20.08 -3.33
CA TYR A 214 69.65 -20.92 -2.52
C TYR A 214 69.65 -22.42 -2.91
N SER A 215 68.63 -22.90 -3.64
CA SER A 215 68.54 -24.30 -4.07
C SER A 215 69.23 -24.55 -5.41
N GLU A 216 69.60 -23.48 -6.15
CA GLU A 216 70.27 -23.56 -7.45
C GLU A 216 71.77 -23.22 -7.36
N ALA A 217 72.29 -22.92 -6.17
CA ALA A 217 73.71 -22.65 -5.89
C ALA A 217 74.39 -23.83 -5.20
#